data_3a0d76d8574554ba4b96db190090c851
#
_entry.id   3a0d76d8574554ba4b96db190090c851
#
_cell.length_a   1.000
_cell.length_b   1.000
_cell.length_c   1.000
_cell.angle_alpha   90.00
_cell.angle_beta   90.00
_cell.angle_gamma   90.00
#
_symmetry.space_group_name_H-M   'P 1'
#
loop_
_entity.id
_entity.type
_entity.pdbx_description
1 polymer ?
#
loop_
_entity_poly.entity_id
_entity_poly.type
_entity_poly.pdbx_seq_one_letter_code
_entity_poly.pdbx_strand_id
1 'polypeptide(L)'
;MTSPWTLPVPSTAAPFAPYGVPLASRLMLGSAGYPSPAVLGQALQASGCHVVTVGLRRSLAGGGEQAPIEQVRRLGLHLLPNTAGCRTAREAVALAHMARELYGTDWIKLEVVGDEHTLQPDPWGTLEAATALLRDGFKVFPYCTDDLVACRRLVDAGCQVLMPWGAPIGSGQGLLQVHALRTLRARLPQVPLVVDAGLGAPSQIGRAHV
;
A
#
# COMPACT_ATOMS: atom_id res chain seq x y z
N MET A 1 24.89 20.80 -22.33
CA MET A 1 23.98 21.28 -21.28
C MET A 1 22.96 20.17 -21.02
N THR A 2 23.11 19.41 -19.93
CA THR A 2 22.14 18.38 -19.54
C THR A 2 20.88 19.08 -19.01
N SER A 3 19.73 18.67 -19.51
CA SER A 3 18.44 19.20 -19.06
C SER A 3 18.30 19.03 -17.53
N PRO A 4 17.90 20.07 -16.78
CA PRO A 4 17.68 19.96 -15.33
C PRO A 4 16.57 18.98 -14.95
N TRP A 5 15.90 18.40 -15.94
CA TRP A 5 14.81 17.42 -15.80
C TRP A 5 15.25 15.97 -16.06
N THR A 6 16.54 15.73 -16.38
CA THR A 6 17.07 14.37 -16.49
C THR A 6 17.42 13.89 -15.09
N LEU A 7 16.50 13.17 -14.45
CA LEU A 7 16.76 12.50 -13.18
C LEU A 7 17.65 11.27 -13.46
N PRO A 8 18.72 11.06 -12.68
CA PRO A 8 19.54 9.85 -12.82
C PRO A 8 18.67 8.62 -12.52
N VAL A 9 18.67 7.67 -13.44
CA VAL A 9 18.10 6.33 -13.20
C VAL A 9 19.12 5.59 -12.34
N PRO A 10 18.77 5.14 -11.11
CA PRO A 10 19.70 4.36 -10.29
C PRO A 10 20.03 3.05 -11.01
N SER A 11 21.29 2.79 -11.31
CA SER A 11 21.74 1.63 -12.09
C SER A 11 21.69 0.29 -11.34
N THR A 12 21.44 0.31 -10.02
CA THR A 12 21.19 -0.89 -9.21
C THR A 12 20.08 -0.55 -8.21
N ALA A 13 18.89 -1.08 -8.43
CA ALA A 13 17.81 -0.90 -7.49
C ALA A 13 18.17 -1.56 -6.14
N ALA A 14 18.28 -0.73 -5.09
CA ALA A 14 18.45 -1.25 -3.73
C ALA A 14 17.38 -2.30 -3.40
N PRO A 15 17.69 -3.29 -2.56
CA PRO A 15 16.70 -4.27 -2.12
C PRO A 15 15.45 -3.58 -1.60
N PHE A 16 14.28 -4.04 -2.04
CA PHE A 16 13.02 -3.53 -1.51
C PHE A 16 12.82 -4.09 -0.11
N ALA A 17 13.06 -3.27 0.91
CA ALA A 17 13.04 -3.69 2.30
C ALA A 17 12.25 -2.72 3.20
N PRO A 18 10.91 -2.65 3.07
CA PRO A 18 10.09 -1.80 3.92
C PRO A 18 10.23 -2.24 5.39
N TYR A 19 10.44 -1.26 6.27
CA TYR A 19 10.68 -1.51 7.70
C TYR A 19 11.81 -2.54 7.97
N GLY A 20 12.83 -2.57 7.11
CA GLY A 20 13.98 -3.46 7.26
C GLY A 20 13.70 -4.93 6.90
N VAL A 21 12.52 -5.25 6.40
CA VAL A 21 12.15 -6.62 5.97
C VAL A 21 12.44 -6.78 4.49
N PRO A 22 13.46 -7.58 4.09
CA PRO A 22 13.80 -7.75 2.69
C PRO A 22 12.70 -8.55 1.96
N LEU A 23 12.21 -8.01 0.86
CA LEU A 23 11.22 -8.66 0.01
C LEU A 23 11.87 -8.97 -1.34
N ALA A 24 11.81 -10.22 -1.78
CA ALA A 24 12.36 -10.64 -3.07
C ALA A 24 11.50 -10.13 -4.26
N SER A 25 10.22 -9.87 -4.00
CA SER A 25 9.30 -9.33 -5.01
C SER A 25 8.89 -7.89 -4.70
N ARG A 26 8.83 -7.07 -5.75
CA ARG A 26 8.29 -5.71 -5.69
C ARG A 26 6.78 -5.66 -5.98
N LEU A 27 6.17 -6.82 -6.26
CA LEU A 27 4.75 -6.94 -6.52
C LEU A 27 4.00 -7.29 -5.23
N MET A 28 2.95 -6.53 -4.94
CA MET A 28 1.97 -6.82 -3.90
C MET A 28 0.64 -7.14 -4.58
N LEU A 29 -0.11 -8.11 -4.04
CA LEU A 29 -1.45 -8.45 -4.52
C LEU A 29 -2.52 -8.17 -3.47
N GLY A 30 -3.70 -7.78 -3.94
CA GLY A 30 -4.91 -7.76 -3.11
C GLY A 30 -5.57 -9.14 -3.08
N SER A 31 -6.18 -9.52 -1.96
CA SER A 31 -6.93 -10.79 -1.84
C SER A 31 -8.36 -10.70 -2.33
N ALA A 32 -8.83 -9.53 -2.72
CA ALA A 32 -10.23 -9.29 -3.08
C ALA A 32 -10.52 -9.49 -4.56
N GLY A 33 -11.77 -9.87 -4.90
CA GLY A 33 -12.25 -9.94 -6.27
C GLY A 33 -11.95 -11.24 -7.01
N TYR A 34 -11.30 -12.21 -6.38
CA TYR A 34 -11.08 -13.53 -6.97
C TYR A 34 -12.36 -14.39 -6.88
N PRO A 35 -12.67 -15.19 -7.94
CA PRO A 35 -13.87 -16.04 -7.96
C PRO A 35 -13.89 -17.12 -6.88
N SER A 36 -12.72 -17.55 -6.42
CA SER A 36 -12.58 -18.55 -5.37
C SER A 36 -11.22 -18.48 -4.68
N PRO A 37 -11.07 -19.04 -3.46
CA PRO A 37 -9.77 -19.18 -2.80
C PRO A 37 -8.74 -19.95 -3.63
N ALA A 38 -9.17 -20.94 -4.42
CA ALA A 38 -8.28 -21.68 -5.30
C ALA A 38 -7.65 -20.80 -6.39
N VAL A 39 -8.47 -19.93 -7.02
CA VAL A 39 -8.00 -18.97 -8.03
C VAL A 39 -7.07 -17.93 -7.41
N LEU A 40 -7.37 -17.43 -6.22
CA LEU A 40 -6.46 -16.57 -5.46
C LEU A 40 -5.11 -17.26 -5.26
N GLY A 41 -5.09 -18.52 -4.82
CA GLY A 41 -3.86 -19.27 -4.63
C GLY A 41 -3.02 -19.43 -5.88
N GLN A 42 -3.63 -19.74 -6.98
CA GLN A 42 -2.95 -19.81 -8.29
C GLN A 42 -2.33 -18.44 -8.66
N ALA A 43 -3.08 -17.35 -8.47
CA ALA A 43 -2.59 -16.00 -8.74
C ALA A 43 -1.41 -15.62 -7.83
N LEU A 44 -1.49 -15.93 -6.54
CA LEU A 44 -0.39 -15.69 -5.59
C LEU A 44 0.89 -16.43 -5.99
N GLN A 45 0.77 -17.71 -6.37
CA GLN A 45 1.91 -18.50 -6.83
C GLN A 45 2.48 -17.99 -8.16
N ALA A 46 1.61 -17.72 -9.14
CA ALA A 46 2.02 -17.28 -10.46
C ALA A 46 2.68 -15.89 -10.45
N SER A 47 2.22 -15.00 -9.57
CA SER A 47 2.75 -13.64 -9.47
C SER A 47 4.12 -13.55 -8.78
N GLY A 48 4.48 -14.52 -7.95
CA GLY A 48 5.65 -14.46 -7.10
C GLY A 48 5.63 -13.29 -6.12
N CYS A 49 4.44 -12.76 -5.76
CA CYS A 49 4.33 -11.69 -4.78
C CYS A 49 4.77 -12.16 -3.39
N HIS A 50 5.29 -11.25 -2.58
CA HIS A 50 5.67 -11.54 -1.19
C HIS A 50 4.72 -10.92 -0.16
N VAL A 51 3.86 -10.01 -0.58
CA VAL A 51 2.91 -9.30 0.28
C VAL A 51 1.51 -9.40 -0.30
N VAL A 52 0.54 -9.68 0.57
CA VAL A 52 -0.88 -9.76 0.21
C VAL A 52 -1.69 -8.81 1.08
N THR A 53 -2.42 -7.90 0.46
CA THR A 53 -3.33 -7.02 1.18
C THR A 53 -4.67 -7.70 1.42
N VAL A 54 -5.21 -7.53 2.63
CA VAL A 54 -6.51 -8.08 3.05
C VAL A 54 -7.39 -7.00 3.67
N GLY A 55 -8.65 -6.96 3.22
CA GLY A 55 -9.64 -6.02 3.76
C GLY A 55 -10.32 -6.58 5.00
N LEU A 56 -10.03 -6.01 6.18
CA LEU A 56 -10.61 -6.50 7.44
C LEU A 56 -12.14 -6.42 7.46
N ARG A 57 -12.72 -5.28 7.07
CA ARG A 57 -14.20 -5.12 7.04
C ARG A 57 -14.87 -6.19 6.18
N ARG A 58 -14.27 -6.53 5.04
CA ARG A 58 -14.81 -7.58 4.15
C ARG A 58 -14.69 -8.96 4.79
N SER A 59 -13.58 -9.27 5.41
CA SER A 59 -13.39 -10.54 6.12
C SER A 59 -14.41 -10.71 7.27
N LEU A 60 -14.71 -9.64 8.00
CA LEU A 60 -15.72 -9.67 9.07
C LEU A 60 -17.14 -9.82 8.52
N ALA A 61 -17.48 -9.13 7.42
CA ALA A 61 -18.81 -9.19 6.81
C ALA A 61 -19.11 -10.54 6.11
N GLY A 62 -18.07 -11.21 5.59
CA GLY A 62 -18.17 -12.51 4.91
C GLY A 62 -18.22 -13.73 5.83
N GLY A 63 -18.48 -13.55 7.13
CA GLY A 63 -18.52 -14.69 8.08
C GLY A 63 -17.14 -15.23 8.44
N GLY A 64 -16.07 -14.42 8.29
CA GLY A 64 -14.72 -14.80 8.64
C GLY A 64 -14.11 -15.75 7.62
N GLU A 65 -13.96 -15.33 6.37
CA GLU A 65 -13.22 -16.09 5.36
C GLU A 65 -11.77 -16.32 5.82
N GLN A 66 -11.56 -17.38 6.59
CA GLN A 66 -10.22 -17.81 7.04
C GLN A 66 -9.40 -18.40 5.89
N ALA A 67 -10.07 -18.98 4.89
CA ALA A 67 -9.42 -19.67 3.78
C ALA A 67 -8.38 -18.83 3.01
N PRO A 68 -8.62 -17.57 2.65
CA PRO A 68 -7.61 -16.72 2.02
C PRO A 68 -6.41 -16.46 2.93
N ILE A 69 -6.64 -16.24 4.22
CA ILE A 69 -5.59 -15.95 5.21
C ILE A 69 -4.71 -17.18 5.45
N GLU A 70 -5.34 -18.35 5.63
CA GLU A 70 -4.62 -19.61 5.79
C GLU A 70 -3.75 -19.94 4.56
N GLN A 71 -4.26 -19.61 3.37
CA GLN A 71 -3.52 -19.80 2.13
C GLN A 71 -2.29 -18.88 2.06
N VAL A 72 -2.45 -17.60 2.41
CA VAL A 72 -1.34 -16.64 2.48
C VAL A 72 -0.28 -17.13 3.48
N ARG A 73 -0.70 -17.58 4.67
CA ARG A 73 0.20 -18.14 5.69
C ARG A 73 0.92 -19.40 5.21
N ARG A 74 0.20 -20.30 4.55
CA ARG A 74 0.76 -21.57 4.01
C ARG A 74 1.83 -21.32 2.94
N LEU A 75 1.68 -20.23 2.17
CA LEU A 75 2.65 -19.81 1.17
C LEU A 75 3.81 -18.97 1.75
N GLY A 76 3.83 -18.71 3.06
CA GLY A 76 4.87 -17.91 3.72
C GLY A 76 4.87 -16.43 3.32
N LEU A 77 3.72 -15.90 2.86
CA LEU A 77 3.59 -14.53 2.42
C LEU A 77 3.28 -13.59 3.58
N HIS A 78 3.70 -12.34 3.49
CA HIS A 78 3.37 -11.31 4.46
C HIS A 78 1.93 -10.82 4.29
N LEU A 79 1.17 -10.81 5.38
CA LEU A 79 -0.14 -10.19 5.43
C LEU A 79 0.01 -8.69 5.64
N LEU A 80 -0.69 -7.91 4.83
CA LEU A 80 -0.81 -6.46 4.97
C LEU A 80 -2.31 -6.10 5.06
N PRO A 81 -2.91 -6.19 6.27
CA PRO A 81 -4.29 -5.78 6.46
C PRO A 81 -4.49 -4.30 6.13
N ASN A 82 -5.68 -3.93 5.66
CA ASN A 82 -6.00 -2.54 5.37
C ASN A 82 -7.19 -2.02 6.19
N THR A 83 -7.22 -0.70 6.33
CA THR A 83 -8.31 0.03 6.99
C THR A 83 -9.32 0.60 5.99
N ALA A 84 -9.48 -0.06 4.84
CA ALA A 84 -10.36 0.38 3.76
C ALA A 84 -11.79 0.69 4.25
N GLY A 85 -12.32 1.81 3.77
CA GLY A 85 -13.65 2.30 4.11
C GLY A 85 -13.73 3.05 5.45
N CYS A 86 -12.61 3.28 6.16
CA CYS A 86 -12.57 4.21 7.29
C CYS A 86 -12.57 5.64 6.79
N ARG A 87 -13.34 6.50 7.46
CA ARG A 87 -13.51 7.92 7.10
C ARG A 87 -12.84 8.86 8.09
N THR A 88 -12.43 8.33 9.23
CA THR A 88 -11.78 9.11 10.28
C THR A 88 -10.53 8.40 10.76
N ALA A 89 -9.57 9.17 11.27
CA ALA A 89 -8.36 8.63 11.90
C ALA A 89 -8.72 7.64 13.03
N ARG A 90 -9.72 7.98 13.86
CA ARG A 90 -10.17 7.14 14.97
C ARG A 90 -10.66 5.77 14.52
N GLU A 91 -11.47 5.72 13.45
CA GLU A 91 -11.93 4.45 12.88
C GLU A 91 -10.78 3.62 12.35
N ALA A 92 -9.85 4.25 11.62
CA ALA A 92 -8.70 3.57 11.05
C ALA A 92 -7.77 2.99 12.14
N VAL A 93 -7.51 3.75 13.20
CA VAL A 93 -6.73 3.28 14.35
C VAL A 93 -7.41 2.11 15.04
N ALA A 94 -8.70 2.20 15.33
CA ALA A 94 -9.45 1.11 15.96
C ALA A 94 -9.43 -0.17 15.10
N LEU A 95 -9.64 -0.03 13.79
CA LEU A 95 -9.63 -1.16 12.86
C LEU A 95 -8.22 -1.78 12.72
N ALA A 96 -7.16 -0.97 12.78
CA ALA A 96 -5.79 -1.46 12.76
C ALA A 96 -5.47 -2.32 13.99
N HIS A 97 -5.89 -1.91 15.18
CA HIS A 97 -5.72 -2.72 16.40
C HIS A 97 -6.48 -4.05 16.30
N MET A 98 -7.72 -4.04 15.79
CA MET A 98 -8.47 -5.29 15.53
C MET A 98 -7.73 -6.19 14.54
N ALA A 99 -7.13 -5.62 13.49
CA ALA A 99 -6.35 -6.38 12.52
C ALA A 99 -5.10 -7.02 13.16
N ARG A 100 -4.41 -6.30 14.05
CA ARG A 100 -3.25 -6.83 14.79
C ARG A 100 -3.63 -8.05 15.62
N GLU A 101 -4.71 -7.96 16.38
CA GLU A 101 -5.21 -9.07 17.20
C GLU A 101 -5.63 -10.27 16.35
N LEU A 102 -6.32 -10.03 15.24
CA LEU A 102 -6.86 -11.10 14.41
C LEU A 102 -5.77 -11.81 13.58
N TYR A 103 -4.82 -11.05 13.06
CA TYR A 103 -3.85 -11.56 12.09
C TYR A 103 -2.44 -11.76 12.64
N GLY A 104 -2.15 -11.23 13.83
CA GLY A 104 -0.83 -11.35 14.46
C GLY A 104 0.26 -10.60 13.68
N THR A 105 -0.05 -9.45 13.10
CA THR A 105 0.89 -8.63 12.34
C THR A 105 0.83 -7.16 12.75
N ASP A 106 2.00 -6.51 12.84
CA ASP A 106 2.11 -5.07 13.05
C ASP A 106 2.07 -4.27 11.75
N TRP A 107 2.03 -4.95 10.61
CA TRP A 107 1.91 -4.28 9.31
C TRP A 107 0.47 -3.85 9.07
N ILE A 108 0.29 -2.60 8.62
CA ILE A 108 -1.03 -2.06 8.30
C ILE A 108 -0.97 -1.15 7.07
N LYS A 109 -1.79 -1.44 6.06
CA LYS A 109 -2.06 -0.50 4.98
C LYS A 109 -3.13 0.46 5.47
N LEU A 110 -2.70 1.69 5.77
CA LEU A 110 -3.55 2.72 6.32
C LEU A 110 -4.31 3.44 5.21
N GLU A 111 -5.62 3.40 5.30
CA GLU A 111 -6.54 4.11 4.42
C GLU A 111 -7.51 4.93 5.27
N VAL A 112 -7.57 6.25 5.03
CA VAL A 112 -8.61 7.15 5.55
C VAL A 112 -9.21 7.85 4.34
N VAL A 113 -10.49 7.56 4.06
CA VAL A 113 -11.18 8.05 2.85
C VAL A 113 -11.70 9.46 3.08
N GLY A 114 -11.25 10.40 2.27
CA GLY A 114 -11.69 11.79 2.30
C GLY A 114 -12.92 12.07 1.42
N ASP A 115 -13.06 11.33 0.33
CA ASP A 115 -14.19 11.46 -0.60
C ASP A 115 -14.73 10.09 -1.01
N GLU A 116 -16.04 9.88 -0.86
CA GLU A 116 -16.68 8.58 -1.09
C GLU A 116 -16.75 8.15 -2.55
N HIS A 117 -16.80 9.12 -3.46
CA HIS A 117 -16.97 8.84 -4.87
C HIS A 117 -15.64 8.49 -5.54
N THR A 118 -14.60 9.24 -5.23
CA THR A 118 -13.26 9.04 -5.81
C THR A 118 -12.40 8.09 -4.99
N LEU A 119 -12.77 7.82 -3.74
CA LEU A 119 -11.98 7.10 -2.74
C LEU A 119 -10.60 7.74 -2.51
N GLN A 120 -10.53 9.06 -2.76
CA GLN A 120 -9.32 9.84 -2.50
C GLN A 120 -9.00 9.84 -1.00
N PRO A 121 -7.74 9.60 -0.60
CA PRO A 121 -7.38 9.62 0.80
C PRO A 121 -7.47 11.04 1.37
N ASP A 122 -7.94 11.14 2.62
CA ASP A 122 -7.83 12.35 3.44
C ASP A 122 -6.39 12.50 3.94
N PRO A 123 -5.62 13.50 3.48
CA PRO A 123 -4.23 13.63 3.88
C PRO A 123 -4.06 13.97 5.38
N TRP A 124 -5.02 14.67 5.97
CA TRP A 124 -4.97 15.06 7.38
C TRP A 124 -5.33 13.90 8.30
N GLY A 125 -6.44 13.23 8.01
CA GLY A 125 -6.85 12.03 8.74
C GLY A 125 -5.84 10.90 8.62
N THR A 126 -5.21 10.75 7.45
CA THR A 126 -4.13 9.77 7.24
C THR A 126 -2.91 10.10 8.08
N LEU A 127 -2.48 11.37 8.14
CA LEU A 127 -1.35 11.79 8.97
C LEU A 127 -1.63 11.61 10.47
N GLU A 128 -2.82 11.97 10.93
CA GLU A 128 -3.25 11.78 12.32
C GLU A 128 -3.23 10.29 12.71
N ALA A 129 -3.86 9.44 11.89
CA ALA A 129 -3.90 8.01 12.13
C ALA A 129 -2.51 7.37 12.06
N ALA A 130 -1.68 7.75 11.07
CA ALA A 130 -0.31 7.25 10.95
C ALA A 130 0.52 7.58 12.19
N THR A 131 0.44 8.82 12.70
CA THR A 131 1.16 9.25 13.90
C THR A 131 0.76 8.43 15.14
N ALA A 132 -0.54 8.16 15.30
CA ALA A 132 -1.03 7.34 16.40
C ALA A 132 -0.56 5.88 16.27
N LEU A 133 -0.70 5.28 15.10
CA LEU A 133 -0.32 3.89 14.86
C LEU A 133 1.18 3.65 14.97
N LEU A 134 2.01 4.58 14.50
CA LEU A 134 3.48 4.49 14.64
C LEU A 134 3.90 4.53 16.12
N ARG A 135 3.28 5.40 16.93
CA ARG A 135 3.48 5.44 18.38
C ARG A 135 3.09 4.12 19.04
N ASP A 136 2.04 3.47 18.54
CA ASP A 136 1.56 2.18 19.04
C ASP A 136 2.34 0.98 18.47
N GLY A 137 3.47 1.23 17.76
CA GLY A 137 4.41 0.22 17.26
C GLY A 137 4.02 -0.42 15.94
N PHE A 138 3.04 0.11 15.20
CA PHE A 138 2.71 -0.38 13.87
C PHE A 138 3.75 0.00 12.82
N LYS A 139 3.88 -0.83 11.80
CA LYS A 139 4.58 -0.59 10.55
C LYS A 139 3.57 -0.11 9.51
N VAL A 140 3.47 1.21 9.36
CA VAL A 140 2.39 1.86 8.61
C VAL A 140 2.76 2.01 7.13
N PHE A 141 1.89 1.50 6.25
CA PHE A 141 1.93 1.68 4.81
C PHE A 141 0.81 2.65 4.42
N PRO A 142 1.03 3.97 4.43
CA PRO A 142 -0.04 4.94 4.23
C PRO A 142 -0.41 5.05 2.77
N TYR A 143 -1.67 4.74 2.43
CA TYR A 143 -2.25 5.09 1.15
C TYR A 143 -2.43 6.61 1.09
N CYS A 144 -1.81 7.25 0.13
CA CYS A 144 -1.76 8.70 0.01
C CYS A 144 -1.87 9.16 -1.44
N THR A 145 -2.08 10.45 -1.63
CA THR A 145 -1.93 11.07 -2.94
C THR A 145 -0.46 11.20 -3.30
N ASP A 146 -0.18 11.64 -4.53
CA ASP A 146 1.14 11.97 -5.04
C ASP A 146 1.63 13.38 -4.67
N ASP A 147 0.98 14.01 -3.67
CA ASP A 147 1.38 15.32 -3.13
C ASP A 147 2.67 15.22 -2.31
N LEU A 148 3.72 15.92 -2.76
CA LEU A 148 5.03 15.89 -2.10
C LEU A 148 4.99 16.40 -0.66
N VAL A 149 4.17 17.40 -0.37
CA VAL A 149 4.12 18.01 0.98
C VAL A 149 3.44 17.07 1.96
N ALA A 150 2.31 16.47 1.56
CA ALA A 150 1.62 15.45 2.36
C ALA A 150 2.53 14.22 2.59
N CYS A 151 3.20 13.74 1.54
CA CYS A 151 4.15 12.62 1.63
C CYS A 151 5.31 12.91 2.59
N ARG A 152 5.89 14.11 2.55
CA ARG A 152 6.94 14.52 3.51
C ARG A 152 6.45 14.48 4.95
N ARG A 153 5.26 14.99 5.22
CA ARG A 153 4.70 14.97 6.58
C ARG A 153 4.51 13.55 7.11
N LEU A 154 4.12 12.60 6.25
CA LEU A 154 4.03 11.19 6.62
C LEU A 154 5.41 10.61 6.96
N VAL A 155 6.44 10.95 6.18
CA VAL A 155 7.83 10.52 6.46
C VAL A 155 8.34 11.17 7.75
N ASP A 156 8.11 12.46 7.94
CA ASP A 156 8.51 13.20 9.16
C ASP A 156 7.80 12.65 10.42
N ALA A 157 6.58 12.11 10.26
CA ALA A 157 5.87 11.40 11.32
C ALA A 157 6.45 10.00 11.63
N GLY A 158 7.34 9.47 10.77
CA GLY A 158 8.04 8.19 10.98
C GLY A 158 7.63 7.06 10.02
N CYS A 159 6.81 7.32 8.99
CA CYS A 159 6.53 6.32 7.96
C CYS A 159 7.80 6.01 7.16
N GLN A 160 8.18 4.73 7.09
CA GLN A 160 9.36 4.27 6.37
C GLN A 160 9.05 3.77 4.95
N VAL A 161 7.80 3.85 4.53
CA VAL A 161 7.31 3.52 3.20
C VAL A 161 6.12 4.42 2.88
N LEU A 162 5.88 4.71 1.62
CA LEU A 162 4.71 5.45 1.15
C LEU A 162 3.99 4.62 0.08
N MET A 163 2.66 4.73 0.04
CA MET A 163 1.83 4.11 -0.99
C MET A 163 1.06 5.18 -1.78
N PRO A 164 1.75 5.97 -2.63
CA PRO A 164 1.07 6.94 -3.47
C PRO A 164 0.19 6.26 -4.52
N TRP A 165 -0.98 6.83 -4.78
CA TRP A 165 -1.85 6.35 -5.84
C TRP A 165 -1.27 6.58 -7.25
N GLY A 166 -1.63 5.69 -8.20
CA GLY A 166 -1.42 5.94 -9.63
C GLY A 166 -2.59 6.75 -10.21
N ALA A 167 -3.80 6.39 -9.81
CA ALA A 167 -5.07 7.02 -10.16
C ALA A 167 -6.12 6.64 -9.10
N PRO A 168 -7.34 7.22 -9.12
CA PRO A 168 -8.41 6.83 -8.21
C PRO A 168 -8.68 5.32 -8.22
N ILE A 169 -9.01 4.77 -7.05
CA ILE A 169 -9.32 3.35 -6.88
C ILE A 169 -10.41 2.92 -7.85
N GLY A 170 -10.21 1.81 -8.56
CA GLY A 170 -11.17 1.25 -9.50
C GLY A 170 -11.20 1.92 -10.88
N SER A 171 -10.47 3.01 -11.10
CA SER A 171 -10.50 3.74 -12.39
C SER A 171 -9.76 3.04 -13.53
N GLY A 172 -8.75 2.22 -13.23
CA GLY A 172 -7.92 1.55 -14.24
C GLY A 172 -7.14 2.49 -15.17
N GLN A 173 -7.00 3.78 -14.81
CA GLN A 173 -6.39 4.81 -15.67
C GLN A 173 -4.86 4.76 -15.71
N GLY A 174 -4.25 3.94 -14.86
CA GLY A 174 -2.79 3.85 -14.76
C GLY A 174 -2.16 5.00 -14.01
N LEU A 175 -0.99 5.46 -14.47
CA LEU A 175 -0.27 6.55 -13.82
C LEU A 175 -0.70 7.90 -14.41
N LEU A 176 -1.57 8.63 -13.72
CA LEU A 176 -2.03 9.95 -14.17
C LEU A 176 -0.94 11.00 -14.01
N GLN A 177 -0.19 10.98 -12.92
CA GLN A 177 0.78 12.01 -12.54
C GLN A 177 2.20 11.45 -12.46
N VAL A 178 2.72 10.95 -13.59
CA VAL A 178 4.08 10.38 -13.66
C VAL A 178 5.15 11.36 -13.15
N HIS A 179 4.99 12.66 -13.45
CA HIS A 179 5.92 13.69 -12.99
C HIS A 179 5.93 13.81 -11.45
N ALA A 180 4.76 13.75 -10.81
CA ALA A 180 4.67 13.82 -9.36
C ALA A 180 5.35 12.61 -8.70
N LEU A 181 5.11 11.39 -9.22
CA LEU A 181 5.77 10.17 -8.73
C LEU A 181 7.29 10.23 -8.88
N ARG A 182 7.80 10.71 -10.02
CA ARG A 182 9.24 10.95 -10.22
C ARG A 182 9.79 11.98 -9.25
N THR A 183 9.03 13.03 -8.98
CA THR A 183 9.41 14.07 -8.00
C THR A 183 9.49 13.47 -6.59
N LEU A 184 8.51 12.64 -6.19
CA LEU A 184 8.56 11.91 -4.92
C LEU A 184 9.82 11.05 -4.85
N ARG A 185 10.11 10.26 -5.89
CA ARG A 185 11.31 9.42 -5.94
C ARG A 185 12.61 10.23 -5.79
N ALA A 186 12.69 11.38 -6.47
CA ALA A 186 13.88 12.24 -6.44
C ALA A 186 14.05 12.95 -5.09
N ARG A 187 12.94 13.34 -4.45
CA ARG A 187 12.97 14.12 -3.20
C ARG A 187 12.99 13.25 -1.94
N LEU A 188 12.59 11.99 -2.04
CA LEU A 188 12.55 11.01 -0.96
C LEU A 188 13.32 9.74 -1.37
N PRO A 189 14.63 9.85 -1.74
CA PRO A 189 15.39 8.74 -2.33
C PRO A 189 15.56 7.54 -1.39
N GLN A 190 15.46 7.75 -0.09
CA GLN A 190 15.61 6.71 0.93
C GLN A 190 14.30 6.00 1.28
N VAL A 191 13.14 6.54 0.84
CA VAL A 191 11.83 6.00 1.19
C VAL A 191 11.34 5.08 0.08
N PRO A 192 11.07 3.81 0.34
CA PRO A 192 10.40 2.93 -0.61
C PRO A 192 9.04 3.50 -1.00
N LEU A 193 8.77 3.54 -2.31
CA LEU A 193 7.48 3.93 -2.87
C LEU A 193 6.79 2.68 -3.42
N VAL A 194 5.54 2.46 -3.05
CA VAL A 194 4.67 1.42 -3.57
C VAL A 194 3.49 2.10 -4.27
N VAL A 195 3.46 2.10 -5.60
CA VAL A 195 2.34 2.68 -6.33
C VAL A 195 1.12 1.79 -6.13
N ASP A 196 0.05 2.38 -5.60
CA ASP A 196 -1.20 1.70 -5.30
C ASP A 196 -2.36 2.37 -6.06
N ALA A 197 -3.43 1.63 -6.28
CA ALA A 197 -4.65 2.10 -6.91
C ALA A 197 -4.55 2.55 -8.39
N GLY A 198 -5.64 2.45 -9.10
CA GLY A 198 -5.81 2.92 -10.47
C GLY A 198 -5.05 2.13 -11.54
N LEU A 199 -4.26 1.12 -11.19
CA LEU A 199 -3.58 0.26 -12.14
C LEU A 199 -4.56 -0.79 -12.68
N GLY A 200 -4.81 -0.80 -13.98
CA GLY A 200 -5.79 -1.66 -14.62
C GLY A 200 -5.21 -2.73 -15.57
N ALA A 201 -3.90 -2.70 -15.81
CA ALA A 201 -3.23 -3.64 -16.70
C ALA A 201 -1.80 -3.95 -16.25
N PRO A 202 -1.26 -5.15 -16.53
CA PRO A 202 0.11 -5.53 -16.17
C PRO A 202 1.18 -4.59 -16.73
N SER A 203 0.98 -4.04 -17.92
CA SER A 203 1.90 -3.06 -18.54
C SER A 203 2.02 -1.76 -17.74
N GLN A 204 1.00 -1.39 -16.98
CA GLN A 204 1.02 -0.21 -16.11
C GLN A 204 1.86 -0.46 -14.84
N ILE A 205 1.88 -1.69 -14.35
CA ILE A 205 2.76 -2.09 -13.22
C ILE A 205 4.22 -1.91 -13.61
N GLY A 206 4.62 -2.33 -14.82
CA GLY A 206 5.98 -2.12 -15.32
C GLY A 206 6.37 -0.63 -15.39
N ARG A 207 5.44 0.25 -15.72
CA ARG A 207 5.67 1.71 -15.75
C ARG A 207 5.76 2.33 -14.35
N ALA A 208 5.21 1.70 -13.34
CA ALA A 208 5.28 2.16 -11.95
C ALA A 208 6.63 1.87 -11.28
N HIS A 209 7.45 1.01 -11.87
CA HIS A 209 8.82 0.72 -11.42
C HIS A 209 9.83 1.72 -12.00
N VAL A 210 9.63 3.00 -11.74
CA VAL A 210 10.51 4.11 -12.20
C VAL A 210 11.44 4.62 -11.11
#